data_e2c488ac0784b4243e2642fff5fc75d2
#
_entry.id   e2c488ac0784b4243e2642fff5fc75d2
#
_cell.length_a   1.000
_cell.length_b   1.000
_cell.length_c   1.000
_cell.angle_alpha   90.00
_cell.angle_beta   90.00
_cell.angle_gamma   90.00
#
_symmetry.space_group_name_H-M   'P 1'
#
loop_
_entity.id
_entity.type
_entity.pdbx_description
1 polymer ?
#
loop_
_entity_poly.entity_id
_entity_poly.type
_entity_poly.pdbx_seq_one_letter_code
_entity_poly.pdbx_strand_id
1 'polypeptide(L)'
;QLGIGPMPLSVGKLIAQSDLKDIGCHTEMLVDSFVDMVEAGKITGRYKTTDPGKLVYTFALGTQRLYDFLHNNPMCCSYPVDYTNNVRIASANDNLMSINNALEVDIYGQVCAESVGTRHISGTGGQLDFVLAAYESRGGKSFICLPSTHTDADGNIKSRIVPTLTPGAIVTDSRTVAHYIVTEYGIAQLKGKSTWERAEAMVNLAHPQFRDELIKQAQEMKIWTRTNRIR
;
A
#
# COMPACT_ATOMS: atom_id res chain seq x y z
N GLN A 1 3.85 -8.93 0.57
CA GLN A 1 3.97 -8.07 1.74
C GLN A 1 2.62 -7.45 2.07
N LEU A 2 2.27 -7.43 3.35
CA LEU A 2 1.12 -6.72 3.90
C LEU A 2 1.61 -5.71 4.93
N GLY A 3 1.20 -4.45 4.76
CA GLY A 3 1.49 -3.38 5.71
C GLY A 3 0.63 -3.44 6.97
N ILE A 4 0.85 -2.49 7.87
CA ILE A 4 0.11 -2.35 9.14
C ILE A 4 -1.26 -1.72 8.86
N GLY A 5 -2.30 -2.22 9.51
CA GLY A 5 -3.64 -1.60 9.53
C GLY A 5 -4.76 -2.51 9.04
N PRO A 6 -6.02 -2.05 9.14
CA PRO A 6 -7.19 -2.88 8.89
C PRO A 6 -7.36 -3.28 7.41
N MET A 7 -6.94 -2.43 6.46
CA MET A 7 -7.07 -2.73 5.02
C MET A 7 -6.16 -3.88 4.59
N PRO A 8 -4.83 -3.88 4.84
CA PRO A 8 -3.98 -5.02 4.52
C PRO A 8 -4.41 -6.32 5.22
N LEU A 9 -4.87 -6.24 6.47
CA LEU A 9 -5.43 -7.40 7.18
C LEU A 9 -6.66 -7.97 6.48
N SER A 10 -7.57 -7.12 6.02
CA SER A 10 -8.76 -7.54 5.28
C SER A 10 -8.39 -8.19 3.95
N VAL A 11 -7.41 -7.62 3.23
CA VAL A 11 -6.89 -8.21 1.98
C VAL A 11 -6.30 -9.60 2.26
N GLY A 12 -5.52 -9.76 3.32
CA GLY A 12 -4.97 -11.07 3.70
C GLY A 12 -6.05 -12.13 3.94
N LYS A 13 -7.14 -11.77 4.63
CA LYS A 13 -8.30 -12.65 4.84
C LYS A 13 -8.99 -13.03 3.52
N LEU A 14 -9.17 -12.07 2.61
CA LEU A 14 -9.76 -12.33 1.28
C LEU A 14 -8.86 -13.26 0.44
N ILE A 15 -7.54 -13.09 0.51
CA ILE A 15 -6.60 -13.99 -0.16
C ILE A 15 -6.74 -15.42 0.39
N ALA A 16 -6.88 -15.59 1.70
CA ALA A 16 -7.09 -16.91 2.30
C ALA A 16 -8.34 -17.63 1.77
N GLN A 17 -9.37 -16.86 1.38
CA GLN A 17 -10.62 -17.37 0.82
C GLN A 17 -10.63 -17.49 -0.72
N SER A 18 -9.61 -16.96 -1.40
CA SER A 18 -9.52 -16.93 -2.87
C SER A 18 -9.04 -18.24 -3.47
N ASP A 19 -9.04 -18.34 -4.80
CA ASP A 19 -8.47 -19.46 -5.57
C ASP A 19 -6.95 -19.33 -5.80
N LEU A 20 -6.31 -18.29 -5.26
CA LEU A 20 -4.87 -18.08 -5.38
C LEU A 20 -4.11 -19.24 -4.70
N LYS A 21 -2.98 -19.63 -5.28
CA LYS A 21 -2.13 -20.73 -4.81
C LYS A 21 -0.66 -20.34 -4.91
N ASP A 22 0.16 -21.03 -4.11
CA ASP A 22 1.62 -20.96 -4.17
C ASP A 22 2.20 -19.56 -3.94
N ILE A 23 1.53 -18.78 -3.10
CA ILE A 23 1.97 -17.44 -2.71
C ILE A 23 3.26 -17.52 -1.89
N GLY A 24 4.18 -16.60 -2.09
CA GLY A 24 5.33 -16.36 -1.22
C GLY A 24 5.01 -15.31 -0.15
N CYS A 25 5.75 -15.35 0.95
CA CYS A 25 5.72 -14.31 1.97
C CYS A 25 7.12 -13.71 2.15
N HIS A 26 7.23 -12.39 2.00
CA HIS A 26 8.38 -11.57 2.35
C HIS A 26 7.81 -10.23 2.82
N THR A 27 7.85 -9.96 4.12
CA THR A 27 7.13 -8.85 4.76
C THR A 27 7.91 -8.33 5.96
N GLU A 28 7.80 -7.05 6.28
CA GLU A 28 8.39 -6.51 7.51
C GLU A 28 7.70 -7.10 8.74
N MET A 29 6.39 -6.97 8.81
CA MET A 29 5.56 -7.49 9.91
C MET A 29 4.77 -8.72 9.48
N LEU A 30 4.83 -9.78 10.27
CA LEU A 30 3.96 -10.95 10.13
C LEU A 30 2.74 -10.80 11.03
N VAL A 31 1.55 -11.08 10.50
CA VAL A 31 0.25 -10.92 11.19
C VAL A 31 -0.62 -12.17 11.04
N ASP A 32 -1.69 -12.28 11.85
CA ASP A 32 -2.58 -13.44 11.86
C ASP A 32 -3.11 -13.88 10.49
N SER A 33 -3.35 -12.93 9.57
CA SER A 33 -3.83 -13.27 8.23
C SER A 33 -2.86 -14.12 7.40
N PHE A 34 -1.56 -14.08 7.71
CA PHE A 34 -0.60 -15.00 7.10
C PHE A 34 -0.79 -16.43 7.61
N VAL A 35 -1.15 -16.60 8.88
CA VAL A 35 -1.51 -17.93 9.43
C VAL A 35 -2.73 -18.45 8.71
N ASP A 36 -3.78 -17.62 8.54
CA ASP A 36 -4.99 -17.98 7.78
C ASP A 36 -4.65 -18.46 6.36
N MET A 37 -3.75 -17.72 5.66
CA MET A 37 -3.33 -18.08 4.31
C MET A 37 -2.51 -19.38 4.25
N VAL A 38 -1.67 -19.66 5.25
CA VAL A 38 -0.90 -20.91 5.33
C VAL A 38 -1.83 -22.08 5.59
N GLU A 39 -2.71 -22.00 6.58
CA GLU A 39 -3.68 -23.04 6.92
C GLU A 39 -4.67 -23.33 5.78
N ALA A 40 -5.03 -22.31 5.01
CA ALA A 40 -5.83 -22.44 3.79
C ALA A 40 -5.01 -22.99 2.58
N GLY A 41 -3.72 -23.31 2.76
CA GLY A 41 -2.85 -23.86 1.71
C GLY A 41 -2.52 -22.86 0.59
N LYS A 42 -2.66 -21.54 0.84
CA LYS A 42 -2.37 -20.50 -0.15
C LYS A 42 -0.90 -20.16 -0.22
N ILE A 43 -0.20 -20.20 0.92
CA ILE A 43 1.23 -19.87 1.01
C ILE A 43 2.05 -21.17 1.06
N THR A 44 2.86 -21.36 0.04
CA THR A 44 3.87 -22.44 0.00
C THR A 44 5.29 -21.88 -0.09
N GLY A 45 5.45 -20.66 -0.59
CA GLY A 45 6.74 -20.03 -0.83
C GLY A 45 7.63 -20.72 -1.88
N ARG A 46 7.12 -21.75 -2.57
CA ARG A 46 7.94 -22.62 -3.46
C ARG A 46 8.53 -21.88 -4.66
N TYR A 47 7.91 -20.78 -5.09
CA TYR A 47 8.37 -19.99 -6.23
C TYR A 47 9.16 -18.74 -5.82
N LYS A 48 9.45 -18.56 -4.54
CA LYS A 48 10.34 -17.48 -4.11
C LYS A 48 11.75 -17.70 -4.63
N THR A 49 12.36 -16.61 -5.10
CA THR A 49 13.77 -16.59 -5.53
C THR A 49 14.69 -16.56 -4.30
N THR A 50 14.34 -15.75 -3.30
CA THR A 50 15.03 -15.69 -2.01
C THR A 50 14.27 -16.51 -1.00
N ASP A 51 14.97 -17.31 -0.17
CA ASP A 51 14.39 -18.12 0.91
C ASP A 51 13.17 -18.95 0.46
N PRO A 52 13.30 -19.84 -0.56
CA PRO A 52 12.18 -20.64 -1.03
C PRO A 52 11.58 -21.50 0.09
N GLY A 53 10.24 -21.55 0.13
CA GLY A 53 9.50 -22.28 1.16
C GLY A 53 9.43 -21.58 2.52
N LYS A 54 9.96 -20.37 2.68
CA LYS A 54 9.99 -19.64 3.95
C LYS A 54 9.05 -18.43 3.96
N LEU A 55 8.42 -18.21 5.12
CA LEU A 55 7.83 -16.89 5.47
C LEU A 55 8.95 -16.05 6.05
N VAL A 56 9.37 -15.04 5.30
CA VAL A 56 10.42 -14.09 5.74
C VAL A 56 9.77 -12.86 6.34
N TYR A 57 10.19 -12.48 7.53
CA TYR A 57 9.70 -11.31 8.24
C TYR A 57 10.75 -10.76 9.21
N THR A 58 10.58 -9.53 9.70
CA THR A 58 11.47 -8.93 10.72
C THR A 58 10.88 -9.11 12.12
N PHE A 59 9.59 -8.81 12.28
CA PHE A 59 8.88 -8.98 13.55
C PHE A 59 7.45 -9.47 13.32
N ALA A 60 6.80 -9.91 14.38
CA ALA A 60 5.42 -10.37 14.34
C ALA A 60 4.56 -9.62 15.35
N LEU A 61 3.32 -9.31 14.96
CA LEU A 61 2.34 -8.68 15.82
C LEU A 61 0.95 -9.25 15.53
N GLY A 62 0.35 -9.89 16.51
CA GLY A 62 -0.97 -10.51 16.38
C GLY A 62 -1.47 -11.14 17.66
N THR A 63 -2.35 -12.11 17.51
CA THR A 63 -2.93 -12.88 18.62
C THR A 63 -2.00 -13.97 19.10
N GLN A 64 -2.35 -14.65 20.21
CA GLN A 64 -1.61 -15.82 20.71
C GLN A 64 -1.46 -16.91 19.63
N ARG A 65 -2.48 -17.08 18.78
CA ARG A 65 -2.44 -18.03 17.65
C ARG A 65 -1.26 -17.80 16.71
N LEU A 66 -0.92 -16.53 16.42
CA LEU A 66 0.25 -16.20 15.62
C LEU A 66 1.54 -16.66 16.31
N TYR A 67 1.70 -16.37 17.61
CA TYR A 67 2.90 -16.75 18.35
C TYR A 67 3.02 -18.27 18.52
N ASP A 68 1.93 -18.99 18.72
CA ASP A 68 1.89 -20.45 18.74
C ASP A 68 2.28 -21.04 17.37
N PHE A 69 1.82 -20.43 16.28
CA PHE A 69 2.21 -20.80 14.91
C PHE A 69 3.71 -20.60 14.64
N LEU A 70 4.30 -19.52 15.19
CA LEU A 70 5.74 -19.24 15.03
C LEU A 70 6.63 -20.20 15.82
N HIS A 71 6.12 -20.75 16.94
CA HIS A 71 6.92 -21.55 17.85
C HIS A 71 7.43 -22.84 17.17
N ASN A 72 8.76 -22.97 17.11
CA ASN A 72 9.43 -24.14 16.49
C ASN A 72 8.96 -24.46 15.05
N ASN A 73 8.47 -23.47 14.32
CA ASN A 73 8.01 -23.64 12.94
C ASN A 73 9.16 -23.38 11.95
N PRO A 74 9.71 -24.40 11.28
CA PRO A 74 10.84 -24.24 10.36
C PRO A 74 10.47 -23.46 9.08
N MET A 75 9.19 -23.25 8.83
CA MET A 75 8.72 -22.41 7.72
C MET A 75 8.93 -20.90 8.01
N CYS A 76 8.98 -20.53 9.28
CA CYS A 76 9.07 -19.14 9.74
C CYS A 76 10.53 -18.71 9.90
N CYS A 77 10.93 -17.63 9.22
CA CYS A 77 12.27 -17.06 9.29
C CYS A 77 12.22 -15.57 9.64
N SER A 78 12.55 -15.23 10.89
CA SER A 78 12.77 -13.87 11.32
C SER A 78 14.19 -13.43 10.98
N TYR A 79 14.33 -12.38 10.20
CA TYR A 79 15.61 -11.79 9.81
C TYR A 79 15.71 -10.35 10.27
N PRO A 80 16.95 -9.79 10.38
CA PRO A 80 17.15 -8.37 10.62
C PRO A 80 16.50 -7.49 9.54
N VAL A 81 16.12 -6.27 9.90
CA VAL A 81 15.41 -5.33 9.02
C VAL A 81 16.23 -4.96 7.78
N ASP A 82 17.55 -4.90 7.89
CA ASP A 82 18.47 -4.62 6.77
C ASP A 82 18.51 -5.74 5.73
N TYR A 83 18.05 -6.95 6.07
CA TYR A 83 17.80 -8.03 5.13
C TYR A 83 16.36 -7.97 4.60
N THR A 84 15.37 -7.96 5.49
CA THR A 84 13.96 -8.09 5.11
C THR A 84 13.46 -6.89 4.30
N ASN A 85 13.84 -5.69 4.71
CA ASN A 85 13.45 -4.44 4.04
C ASN A 85 14.44 -4.03 2.93
N ASN A 86 15.42 -4.84 2.64
CA ASN A 86 16.37 -4.56 1.56
C ASN A 86 15.68 -4.66 0.20
N VAL A 87 15.63 -3.55 -0.52
CA VAL A 87 14.96 -3.44 -1.82
C VAL A 87 15.45 -4.51 -2.81
N ARG A 88 16.77 -4.74 -2.88
CA ARG A 88 17.36 -5.73 -3.81
C ARG A 88 16.98 -7.15 -3.45
N ILE A 89 16.94 -7.49 -2.16
CA ILE A 89 16.59 -8.83 -1.69
C ILE A 89 15.09 -9.08 -1.91
N ALA A 90 14.24 -8.14 -1.51
CA ALA A 90 12.80 -8.27 -1.67
C ALA A 90 12.38 -8.29 -3.14
N SER A 91 12.95 -7.40 -3.99
CA SER A 91 12.63 -7.30 -5.43
C SER A 91 13.13 -8.49 -6.25
N ALA A 92 14.08 -9.27 -5.74
CA ALA A 92 14.54 -10.51 -6.39
C ALA A 92 13.42 -11.57 -6.47
N ASN A 93 12.38 -11.46 -5.65
CA ASN A 93 11.17 -12.28 -5.78
C ASN A 93 10.29 -11.69 -6.88
N ASP A 94 10.07 -12.43 -7.96
CA ASP A 94 9.19 -12.04 -9.05
C ASP A 94 7.74 -11.87 -8.56
N ASN A 95 7.02 -10.93 -9.20
CA ASN A 95 5.63 -10.60 -8.87
C ASN A 95 5.41 -10.20 -7.40
N LEU A 96 6.36 -9.47 -6.82
CA LEU A 96 6.20 -8.96 -5.47
C LEU A 96 4.99 -8.00 -5.41
N MET A 97 4.00 -8.35 -4.58
CA MET A 97 2.84 -7.50 -4.29
C MET A 97 3.02 -6.83 -2.94
N SER A 98 3.15 -5.51 -2.93
CA SER A 98 3.23 -4.70 -1.72
C SER A 98 1.88 -4.01 -1.49
N ILE A 99 1.27 -4.23 -0.33
CA ILE A 99 -0.06 -3.71 0.02
C ILE A 99 0.04 -2.93 1.31
N ASN A 100 -0.17 -1.63 1.25
CA ASN A 100 -0.03 -0.70 2.37
C ASN A 100 -1.20 0.27 2.46
N ASN A 101 -1.35 0.92 3.62
CA ASN A 101 -2.33 1.97 3.85
C ASN A 101 -1.76 3.36 3.58
N ALA A 102 -2.65 4.34 3.42
CA ALA A 102 -2.33 5.76 3.51
C ALA A 102 -3.36 6.52 4.35
N LEU A 103 -2.96 7.69 4.84
CA LEU A 103 -3.83 8.65 5.50
C LEU A 103 -4.45 9.61 4.50
N GLU A 104 -3.65 10.09 3.53
CA GLU A 104 -4.11 10.91 2.41
C GLU A 104 -3.18 10.73 1.21
N VAL A 105 -3.71 11.00 0.01
CA VAL A 105 -2.97 11.01 -1.26
C VAL A 105 -3.38 12.25 -2.05
N ASP A 106 -2.42 12.99 -2.59
CA ASP A 106 -2.73 14.16 -3.41
C ASP A 106 -2.97 13.79 -4.88
N ILE A 107 -3.48 14.77 -5.66
CA ILE A 107 -3.77 14.57 -7.08
C ILE A 107 -2.53 14.35 -7.95
N TYR A 108 -1.32 14.60 -7.44
CA TYR A 108 -0.07 14.23 -8.09
C TYR A 108 0.32 12.77 -7.84
N GLY A 109 -0.28 12.12 -6.83
CA GLY A 109 0.04 10.78 -6.38
C GLY A 109 1.14 10.73 -5.32
N GLN A 110 1.38 11.83 -4.59
CA GLN A 110 2.19 11.79 -3.36
C GLN A 110 1.37 11.17 -2.24
N VAL A 111 1.98 10.29 -1.48
CA VAL A 111 1.33 9.50 -0.43
C VAL A 111 1.82 9.95 0.94
N CYS A 112 0.90 10.26 1.84
CA CYS A 112 1.18 10.43 3.26
C CYS A 112 0.55 9.27 4.05
N ALA A 113 1.38 8.52 4.79
CA ALA A 113 0.95 7.39 5.61
C ALA A 113 1.29 7.56 7.10
N GLU A 114 2.03 8.59 7.48
CA GLU A 114 2.65 8.69 8.81
C GLU A 114 2.31 9.96 9.59
N SER A 115 1.62 10.93 8.96
CA SER A 115 1.23 12.17 9.66
C SER A 115 -0.15 12.70 9.21
N VAL A 116 -0.75 13.51 10.07
CA VAL A 116 -1.91 14.37 9.74
C VAL A 116 -1.44 15.81 9.94
N GLY A 117 -1.15 16.51 8.83
CA GLY A 117 -0.40 17.75 8.88
C GLY A 117 0.93 17.56 9.63
N THR A 118 1.21 18.42 10.59
CA THR A 118 2.43 18.34 11.43
C THR A 118 2.36 17.30 12.54
N ARG A 119 1.20 16.67 12.77
CA ARG A 119 1.04 15.67 13.82
C ARG A 119 1.45 14.29 13.33
N HIS A 120 2.52 13.73 13.88
CA HIS A 120 2.93 12.36 13.64
C HIS A 120 1.91 11.34 14.17
N ILE A 121 1.60 10.33 13.36
CA ILE A 121 0.78 9.17 13.72
C ILE A 121 1.67 7.94 13.90
N SER A 122 2.70 7.81 13.08
CA SER A 122 3.68 6.72 13.14
C SER A 122 5.06 7.20 12.70
N GLY A 123 6.08 6.35 12.84
CA GLY A 123 7.35 6.51 12.13
C GLY A 123 7.22 6.07 10.66
N THR A 124 8.31 6.17 9.90
CA THR A 124 8.38 5.80 8.48
C THR A 124 8.08 4.32 8.24
N GLY A 125 8.53 3.42 9.12
CA GLY A 125 8.45 1.97 8.88
C GLY A 125 9.07 1.56 7.55
N GLY A 126 8.72 0.38 7.06
CA GLY A 126 9.21 -0.19 5.80
C GLY A 126 8.32 0.04 4.59
N GLN A 127 7.31 0.93 4.65
CA GLN A 127 6.39 1.10 3.52
C GLN A 127 7.12 1.45 2.24
N LEU A 128 7.98 2.46 2.26
CA LEU A 128 8.75 2.89 1.08
C LEU A 128 9.67 1.78 0.57
N ASP A 129 10.30 1.00 1.46
CA ASP A 129 11.18 -0.11 1.06
C ASP A 129 10.43 -1.13 0.20
N PHE A 130 9.23 -1.52 0.64
CA PHE A 130 8.41 -2.49 -0.09
C PHE A 130 7.72 -1.91 -1.32
N VAL A 131 7.38 -0.62 -1.33
CA VAL A 131 6.91 0.08 -2.53
C VAL A 131 8.00 0.07 -3.61
N LEU A 132 9.23 0.42 -3.24
CA LEU A 132 10.39 0.36 -4.14
C LEU A 132 10.70 -1.06 -4.59
N ALA A 133 10.71 -2.03 -3.67
CA ALA A 133 10.96 -3.43 -4.00
C ALA A 133 9.92 -3.96 -5.00
N ALA A 134 8.64 -3.65 -4.80
CA ALA A 134 7.58 -4.04 -5.74
C ALA A 134 7.67 -3.28 -7.09
N TYR A 135 8.20 -2.04 -7.08
CA TYR A 135 8.42 -1.27 -8.30
C TYR A 135 9.55 -1.86 -9.15
N GLU A 136 10.61 -2.39 -8.53
CA GLU A 136 11.78 -2.99 -9.18
C GLU A 136 11.57 -4.47 -9.52
N SER A 137 10.75 -5.20 -8.76
CA SER A 137 10.46 -6.62 -8.99
C SER A 137 9.85 -6.85 -10.37
N ARG A 138 10.33 -7.86 -11.08
CA ARG A 138 9.75 -8.27 -12.36
C ARG A 138 8.30 -8.71 -12.19
N GLY A 139 7.37 -7.95 -12.79
CA GLY A 139 5.91 -8.15 -12.63
C GLY A 139 5.36 -7.65 -11.29
N GLY A 140 6.18 -7.04 -10.45
CA GLY A 140 5.79 -6.53 -9.14
C GLY A 140 4.83 -5.34 -9.23
N LYS A 141 4.03 -5.16 -8.18
CA LYS A 141 3.05 -4.08 -8.05
C LYS A 141 2.93 -3.63 -6.60
N SER A 142 2.94 -2.31 -6.38
CA SER A 142 2.58 -1.75 -5.08
C SER A 142 1.17 -1.18 -5.10
N PHE A 143 0.41 -1.45 -4.06
CA PHE A 143 -0.95 -0.96 -3.85
C PHE A 143 -1.00 -0.15 -2.56
N ILE A 144 -1.39 1.11 -2.70
CA ILE A 144 -1.70 1.98 -1.57
C ILE A 144 -3.22 2.05 -1.45
N CYS A 145 -3.74 1.50 -0.36
CA CYS A 145 -5.17 1.31 -0.15
C CYS A 145 -5.67 2.26 0.94
N LEU A 146 -6.70 3.04 0.66
CA LEU A 146 -7.30 3.93 1.65
C LEU A 146 -8.81 4.10 1.38
N PRO A 147 -9.65 4.28 2.43
CA PRO A 147 -10.99 4.79 2.21
C PRO A 147 -10.90 6.18 1.60
N SER A 148 -11.78 6.52 0.67
CA SER A 148 -11.76 7.84 0.01
C SER A 148 -12.06 8.99 0.97
N THR A 149 -12.67 8.71 2.13
CA THR A 149 -13.06 9.71 3.12
C THR A 149 -12.72 9.28 4.55
N HIS A 150 -12.78 10.23 5.46
CA HIS A 150 -12.81 10.01 6.90
C HIS A 150 -13.75 11.03 7.56
N THR A 151 -14.17 10.72 8.77
CA THR A 151 -14.93 11.67 9.59
C THR A 151 -13.97 12.36 10.56
N ASP A 152 -13.98 13.69 10.59
CA ASP A 152 -13.18 14.47 11.54
C ASP A 152 -13.80 14.46 12.97
N ALA A 153 -13.14 15.12 13.92
CA ALA A 153 -13.59 15.17 15.31
C ALA A 153 -14.93 15.90 15.49
N ASP A 154 -15.29 16.78 14.56
CA ASP A 154 -16.54 17.54 14.57
C ASP A 154 -17.67 16.81 13.83
N GLY A 155 -17.43 15.60 13.33
CA GLY A 155 -18.42 14.78 12.62
C GLY A 155 -18.51 15.10 11.11
N ASN A 156 -17.65 15.95 10.55
CA ASN A 156 -17.69 16.28 9.13
C ASN A 156 -16.94 15.23 8.30
N ILE A 157 -17.51 14.88 7.15
CA ILE A 157 -16.87 14.01 6.18
C ILE A 157 -15.81 14.83 5.41
N LYS A 158 -14.58 14.32 5.37
CA LYS A 158 -13.44 14.90 4.66
C LYS A 158 -12.89 13.91 3.63
N SER A 159 -12.40 14.42 2.50
CA SER A 159 -11.73 13.60 1.50
C SER A 159 -10.31 13.23 1.96
N ARG A 160 -9.89 11.99 1.64
CA ARG A 160 -8.50 11.56 1.75
C ARG A 160 -7.74 11.68 0.43
N ILE A 161 -8.47 11.93 -0.66
CA ILE A 161 -7.90 12.36 -1.94
C ILE A 161 -7.94 13.88 -1.94
N VAL A 162 -6.77 14.52 -1.93
CA VAL A 162 -6.63 15.97 -1.71
C VAL A 162 -5.90 16.64 -2.88
N PRO A 163 -6.09 17.94 -3.13
CA PRO A 163 -5.39 18.64 -4.22
C PRO A 163 -3.88 18.71 -3.99
N THR A 164 -3.48 18.98 -2.76
CA THR A 164 -2.12 18.90 -2.24
C THR A 164 -2.18 18.29 -0.84
N LEU A 165 -1.15 17.58 -0.43
CA LEU A 165 -1.10 17.05 0.94
C LEU A 165 -1.34 18.18 1.95
N THR A 166 -1.98 17.85 3.07
CA THR A 166 -2.20 18.80 4.17
C THR A 166 -0.89 19.49 4.56
N PRO A 167 -0.86 20.82 4.71
CA PRO A 167 0.37 21.54 5.05
C PRO A 167 1.10 20.94 6.25
N GLY A 168 2.38 20.61 6.06
CA GLY A 168 3.21 19.94 7.05
C GLY A 168 3.12 18.41 7.06
N ALA A 169 2.27 17.81 6.23
CA ALA A 169 2.23 16.36 6.08
C ALA A 169 3.53 15.81 5.48
N ILE A 170 3.94 14.65 5.97
CA ILE A 170 5.16 13.98 5.53
C ILE A 170 4.84 13.13 4.29
N VAL A 171 5.64 13.29 3.23
CA VAL A 171 5.57 12.42 2.05
C VAL A 171 6.24 11.09 2.37
N THR A 172 5.45 10.05 2.58
CA THR A 172 5.93 8.68 2.81
C THR A 172 6.41 8.05 1.51
N ASP A 173 5.56 8.08 0.46
CA ASP A 173 5.95 7.62 -0.88
C ASP A 173 5.86 8.78 -1.86
N SER A 174 6.96 9.01 -2.59
CA SER A 174 6.97 10.03 -3.62
C SER A 174 6.10 9.62 -4.81
N ARG A 175 5.61 10.62 -5.57
CA ARG A 175 4.81 10.38 -6.78
C ARG A 175 5.54 9.54 -7.85
N THR A 176 6.86 9.45 -7.79
CA THR A 176 7.67 8.71 -8.76
C THR A 176 7.59 7.21 -8.59
N VAL A 177 7.34 6.74 -7.37
CA VAL A 177 7.28 5.32 -7.03
C VAL A 177 5.86 4.81 -6.76
N ALA A 178 4.90 5.71 -6.50
CA ALA A 178 3.50 5.33 -6.34
C ALA A 178 2.98 4.63 -7.61
N HIS A 179 2.52 3.38 -7.48
CA HIS A 179 2.15 2.54 -8.60
C HIS A 179 0.64 2.42 -8.75
N TYR A 180 -0.04 1.81 -7.79
CA TYR A 180 -1.49 1.71 -7.74
C TYR A 180 -2.04 2.37 -6.48
N ILE A 181 -3.07 3.20 -6.65
CA ILE A 181 -3.89 3.75 -5.55
C ILE A 181 -5.25 3.08 -5.62
N VAL A 182 -5.78 2.67 -4.48
CA VAL A 182 -7.03 1.91 -4.37
C VAL A 182 -7.95 2.59 -3.36
N THR A 183 -9.18 2.84 -3.78
CA THR A 183 -10.28 3.24 -2.89
C THR A 183 -11.50 2.36 -3.15
N GLU A 184 -12.57 2.55 -2.43
CA GLU A 184 -13.86 1.89 -2.69
C GLU A 184 -14.47 2.25 -4.06
N TYR A 185 -13.95 3.29 -4.71
CA TYR A 185 -14.39 3.72 -6.06
C TYR A 185 -13.56 3.12 -7.20
N GLY A 186 -12.52 2.36 -6.91
CA GLY A 186 -11.75 1.65 -7.92
C GLY A 186 -10.24 1.62 -7.68
N ILE A 187 -9.50 1.39 -8.75
CA ILE A 187 -8.05 1.26 -8.75
C ILE A 187 -7.48 2.18 -9.84
N ALA A 188 -6.55 3.05 -9.48
CA ALA A 188 -5.81 3.90 -10.42
C ALA A 188 -4.36 3.44 -10.52
N GLN A 189 -3.90 3.14 -11.73
CA GLN A 189 -2.49 2.91 -12.02
C GLN A 189 -1.84 4.24 -12.39
N LEU A 190 -0.79 4.64 -11.65
CA LEU A 190 -0.13 5.94 -11.81
C LEU A 190 1.23 5.87 -12.51
N LYS A 191 1.85 4.69 -12.58
CA LYS A 191 3.16 4.51 -13.22
C LYS A 191 3.09 4.85 -14.70
N GLY A 192 4.01 5.71 -15.18
CA GLY A 192 4.08 6.14 -16.57
C GLY A 192 3.07 7.21 -17.00
N LYS A 193 2.22 7.69 -16.08
CA LYS A 193 1.23 8.72 -16.37
C LYS A 193 1.79 10.14 -16.21
N SER A 194 1.34 11.05 -17.07
CA SER A 194 1.58 12.49 -16.95
C SER A 194 0.84 13.06 -15.72
N THR A 195 1.18 14.28 -15.32
CA THR A 195 0.56 14.94 -14.17
C THR A 195 -0.96 15.06 -14.33
N TRP A 196 -1.45 15.44 -15.51
CA TRP A 196 -2.87 15.61 -15.74
C TRP A 196 -3.64 14.28 -15.79
N GLU A 197 -3.05 13.20 -16.34
CA GLU A 197 -3.62 11.84 -16.29
C GLU A 197 -3.68 11.28 -14.85
N ARG A 198 -2.68 11.60 -14.03
CA ARG A 198 -2.69 11.26 -12.60
C ARG A 198 -3.82 11.96 -11.88
N ALA A 199 -3.95 13.28 -12.07
CA ALA A 199 -5.00 14.08 -11.44
C ALA A 199 -6.38 13.56 -11.82
N GLU A 200 -6.63 13.26 -13.11
CA GLU A 200 -7.88 12.64 -13.57
C GLU A 200 -8.15 11.30 -12.87
N ALA A 201 -7.15 10.43 -12.83
CA ALA A 201 -7.28 9.13 -12.18
C ALA A 201 -7.57 9.26 -10.68
N MET A 202 -6.89 10.20 -9.99
CA MET A 202 -7.11 10.45 -8.57
C MET A 202 -8.49 11.06 -8.28
N VAL A 203 -8.98 11.99 -9.10
CA VAL A 203 -10.35 12.53 -8.98
C VAL A 203 -11.39 11.42 -9.10
N ASN A 204 -11.19 10.45 -10.01
CA ASN A 204 -12.11 9.32 -10.17
C ASN A 204 -12.12 8.38 -8.95
N LEU A 205 -11.03 8.31 -8.18
CA LEU A 205 -10.96 7.56 -6.92
C LEU A 205 -11.55 8.29 -5.72
N ALA A 206 -11.77 9.60 -5.83
CA ALA A 206 -12.36 10.38 -4.75
C ALA A 206 -13.85 10.09 -4.60
N HIS A 207 -14.35 10.28 -3.38
CA HIS A 207 -15.79 10.24 -3.13
C HIS A 207 -16.52 11.26 -4.02
N PRO A 208 -17.65 10.91 -4.65
CA PRO A 208 -18.34 11.76 -5.62
C PRO A 208 -18.60 13.20 -5.14
N GLN A 209 -18.93 13.37 -3.85
CA GLN A 209 -19.17 14.68 -3.22
C GLN A 209 -18.01 15.66 -3.37
N PHE A 210 -16.76 15.19 -3.51
CA PHE A 210 -15.56 16.03 -3.55
C PHE A 210 -14.96 16.20 -4.94
N ARG A 211 -15.48 15.50 -5.97
CA ARG A 211 -14.87 15.47 -7.30
C ARG A 211 -14.89 16.85 -7.99
N ASP A 212 -16.02 17.55 -7.93
CA ASP A 212 -16.16 18.86 -8.57
C ASP A 212 -15.20 19.89 -7.97
N GLU A 213 -15.03 19.87 -6.66
CA GLU A 213 -14.08 20.76 -5.98
C GLU A 213 -12.62 20.39 -6.33
N LEU A 214 -12.28 19.12 -6.39
CA LEU A 214 -10.95 18.66 -6.81
C LEU A 214 -10.65 19.05 -8.27
N ILE A 215 -11.63 18.97 -9.16
CA ILE A 215 -11.51 19.42 -10.57
C ILE A 215 -11.24 20.93 -10.62
N LYS A 216 -12.00 21.73 -9.86
CA LYS A 216 -11.82 23.17 -9.79
C LYS A 216 -10.42 23.53 -9.30
N GLN A 217 -9.98 22.92 -8.20
CA GLN A 217 -8.64 23.15 -7.64
C GLN A 217 -7.53 22.73 -8.61
N ALA A 218 -7.66 21.59 -9.31
CA ALA A 218 -6.72 21.18 -10.35
C ALA A 218 -6.64 22.18 -11.52
N GLN A 219 -7.76 22.83 -11.86
CA GLN A 219 -7.78 23.91 -12.86
C GLN A 219 -7.06 25.17 -12.36
N GLU A 220 -7.29 25.57 -11.12
CA GLU A 220 -6.60 26.68 -10.46
C GLU A 220 -5.08 26.43 -10.39
N MET A 221 -4.68 25.19 -10.12
CA MET A 221 -3.28 24.73 -10.15
C MET A 221 -2.71 24.60 -11.57
N LYS A 222 -3.50 24.89 -12.62
CA LYS A 222 -3.13 24.80 -14.03
C LYS A 222 -2.68 23.39 -14.49
N ILE A 223 -3.11 22.34 -13.79
CA ILE A 223 -2.87 20.96 -14.19
C ILE A 223 -3.62 20.66 -15.48
N TRP A 224 -4.87 21.13 -15.58
CA TRP A 224 -5.67 21.07 -16.81
C TRP A 224 -5.81 22.45 -17.44
N THR A 225 -5.54 22.49 -18.74
CA THR A 225 -5.80 23.66 -19.60
C THR A 225 -6.78 23.23 -20.70
N ARG A 226 -7.26 24.18 -21.50
CA ARG A 226 -8.15 23.87 -22.64
C ARG A 226 -7.53 22.90 -23.65
N THR A 227 -6.18 22.85 -23.73
CA THR A 227 -5.45 22.07 -24.71
C THR A 227 -5.19 20.63 -24.27
N ASN A 228 -5.17 20.34 -22.97
CA ASN A 228 -4.87 19.02 -22.43
C ASN A 228 -6.01 18.41 -21.61
N ARG A 229 -7.21 18.99 -21.70
CA ARG A 229 -8.42 18.42 -21.08
C ARG A 229 -8.92 17.26 -21.95
N ILE A 230 -9.01 16.08 -21.37
CA ILE A 230 -9.69 14.95 -22.00
C ILE A 230 -11.20 15.21 -21.92
N ARG A 231 -11.89 14.94 -23.03
CA ARG A 231 -13.34 15.04 -23.15
C ARG A 231 -14.00 13.69 -22.83
#